data_e96ae88df28b685ee2ca0accef52a8e2
#
_entry.id   e96ae88df28b685ee2ca0accef52a8e2
#
_cell.length_a   1.000
_cell.length_b   1.000
_cell.length_c   1.000
_cell.angle_alpha   90.00
_cell.angle_beta   90.00
_cell.angle_gamma   90.00
#
_symmetry.space_group_name_H-M   'P 1'
#
loop_
_entity.id
_entity.type
_entity.pdbx_description
1 polymer ?
#
loop_
_entity_poly.entity_id
_entity_poly.type
_entity_poly.pdbx_seq_one_letter_code
_entity_poly.pdbx_strand_id
1 'polypeptide(L)'
;HRVLKAGELSVALSYESHAYKTPAFSRSSVFIIPIYLCEQFIIATRNRKASQPFITDGNVVARIKNCIEELKRSDINEITQAGYIHVILGTIMDSIFADTPAASHETMIPSKMLLYINENFKSELTLDSLAAKFGYHKSYVSRYFKQCFQVGFCEYLSAIRLKNALILMNEQKHSITHCA
;
A
#
# COMPACT_ATOMS: atom_id res chain seq x y z
N HIS A 1 -19.19 14.99 4.68
CA HIS A 1 -18.44 16.09 4.08
C HIS A 1 -17.69 16.87 5.16
N ARG A 2 -16.40 17.10 4.97
CA ARG A 2 -15.56 17.92 5.85
C ARG A 2 -14.70 18.86 4.99
N VAL A 3 -14.52 20.07 5.48
CA VAL A 3 -13.58 21.03 4.88
C VAL A 3 -12.19 20.77 5.49
N LEU A 4 -11.21 20.47 4.63
CA LEU A 4 -9.80 20.40 5.01
C LEU A 4 -9.22 21.81 5.07
N LYS A 5 -8.56 22.14 6.16
CA LYS A 5 -7.82 23.39 6.32
C LYS A 5 -6.36 23.22 5.84
N ALA A 6 -5.72 24.33 5.60
CA ALA A 6 -4.28 24.32 5.31
C ALA A 6 -3.52 23.66 6.47
N GLY A 7 -2.68 22.69 6.14
CA GLY A 7 -1.92 21.93 7.12
C GLY A 7 -2.57 20.65 7.63
N GLU A 8 -3.81 20.35 7.26
CA GLU A 8 -4.45 19.06 7.57
C GLU A 8 -4.19 18.03 6.46
N LEU A 9 -4.30 16.74 6.82
CA LEU A 9 -4.18 15.61 5.89
C LEU A 9 -5.51 14.86 5.81
N SER A 10 -5.86 14.39 4.61
CA SER A 10 -6.84 13.32 4.44
C SER A 10 -6.15 12.05 3.99
N VAL A 11 -6.60 10.93 4.53
CA VAL A 11 -6.15 9.59 4.15
C VAL A 11 -7.30 8.90 3.45
N ALA A 12 -7.04 8.40 2.25
CA ALA A 12 -7.95 7.52 1.53
C ALA A 12 -7.34 6.12 1.49
N LEU A 13 -8.03 5.15 2.04
CA LEU A 13 -7.60 3.76 1.99
C LEU A 13 -7.90 3.16 0.62
N SER A 14 -7.22 2.06 0.29
CA SER A 14 -7.46 1.35 -0.97
C SER A 14 -8.95 1.04 -1.12
N TYR A 15 -9.49 1.34 -2.30
CA TYR A 15 -10.89 1.08 -2.68
C TYR A 15 -11.95 1.91 -1.95
N GLU A 16 -11.57 2.88 -1.12
CA GLU A 16 -12.51 3.87 -0.61
C GLU A 16 -12.85 4.89 -1.69
N SER A 17 -14.14 5.07 -1.94
CA SER A 17 -14.60 6.13 -2.82
C SER A 17 -14.41 7.49 -2.13
N HIS A 18 -13.63 8.37 -2.73
CA HIS A 18 -13.40 9.72 -2.23
C HIS A 18 -13.52 10.74 -3.36
N ALA A 19 -13.99 11.92 -3.01
CA ALA A 19 -14.09 13.04 -3.93
C ALA A 19 -13.66 14.35 -3.25
N TYR A 20 -12.96 15.18 -3.98
CA TYR A 20 -12.56 16.50 -3.51
C TYR A 20 -13.31 17.56 -4.29
N LYS A 21 -13.84 18.56 -3.58
CA LYS A 21 -14.47 19.74 -4.19
C LYS A 21 -13.82 20.99 -3.61
N THR A 22 -13.33 21.84 -4.46
CA THR A 22 -12.70 23.10 -4.12
C THR A 22 -13.60 24.26 -4.56
N PRO A 23 -14.17 25.03 -3.66
CA PRO A 23 -15.01 26.19 -4.05
C PRO A 23 -14.19 27.39 -4.56
N ALA A 24 -12.88 27.41 -4.26
CA ALA A 24 -11.93 28.44 -4.67
C ALA A 24 -10.59 27.79 -5.02
N PHE A 25 -9.58 28.60 -5.36
CA PHE A 25 -8.23 28.08 -5.61
C PHE A 25 -7.65 27.39 -4.36
N SER A 26 -7.12 26.20 -4.52
CA SER A 26 -6.35 25.50 -3.49
C SER A 26 -5.14 24.79 -4.10
N ARG A 27 -4.09 24.63 -3.30
CA ARG A 27 -2.93 23.81 -3.63
C ARG A 27 -2.90 22.62 -2.68
N SER A 28 -2.90 21.43 -3.22
CA SER A 28 -2.76 20.18 -2.47
C SER A 28 -1.64 19.33 -3.07
N SER A 29 -0.99 18.54 -2.23
CA SER A 29 -0.06 17.50 -2.67
C SER A 29 -0.70 16.15 -2.38
N VAL A 30 -0.64 15.25 -3.36
CA VAL A 30 -1.14 13.88 -3.22
C VAL A 30 0.07 12.96 -3.18
N PHE A 31 0.13 12.12 -2.12
CA PHE A 31 1.14 11.10 -1.98
C PHE A 31 0.47 9.73 -2.07
N ILE A 32 0.83 8.96 -3.08
CA ILE A 32 0.26 7.63 -3.34
C ILE A 32 1.28 6.58 -2.95
N ILE A 33 0.92 5.72 -1.99
CA ILE A 33 1.74 4.59 -1.58
C ILE A 33 1.21 3.35 -2.31
N PRO A 34 2.03 2.70 -3.15
CA PRO A 34 1.64 1.49 -3.84
C PRO A 34 1.28 0.37 -2.87
N ILE A 35 0.25 -0.42 -3.20
CA ILE A 35 -0.33 -1.43 -2.32
C ILE A 35 0.69 -2.48 -1.83
N TYR A 36 1.67 -2.82 -2.66
CA TYR A 36 2.71 -3.81 -2.32
C TYR A 36 3.70 -3.30 -1.24
N LEU A 37 3.74 -1.98 -0.96
CA LEU A 37 4.49 -1.40 0.17
C LEU A 37 3.63 -1.28 1.42
N CYS A 38 2.32 -1.56 1.34
CA CYS A 38 1.35 -1.41 2.41
C CYS A 38 0.97 -2.74 3.07
N GLU A 39 1.62 -3.85 2.76
CA GLU A 39 1.21 -5.18 3.22
C GLU A 39 0.95 -5.25 4.72
N GLN A 40 1.93 -4.89 5.52
CA GLN A 40 1.84 -4.94 6.98
C GLN A 40 0.72 -4.04 7.52
N PHE A 41 0.56 -2.86 6.93
CA PHE A 41 -0.49 -1.92 7.25
C PHE A 41 -1.88 -2.50 6.92
N ILE A 42 -2.04 -3.11 5.74
CA ILE A 42 -3.30 -3.73 5.31
C ILE A 42 -3.66 -4.89 6.24
N ILE A 43 -2.70 -5.74 6.59
CA ILE A 43 -2.90 -6.83 7.54
C ILE A 43 -3.34 -6.30 8.90
N ALA A 44 -2.66 -5.30 9.42
CA ALA A 44 -2.93 -4.73 10.74
C ALA A 44 -4.28 -3.99 10.81
N THR A 45 -4.76 -3.43 9.68
CA THR A 45 -5.99 -2.62 9.62
C THR A 45 -7.19 -3.35 9.04
N ARG A 46 -7.03 -4.57 8.53
CA ARG A 46 -8.03 -5.34 7.77
C ARG A 46 -9.42 -5.42 8.39
N ASN A 47 -9.50 -5.61 9.70
CA ASN A 47 -10.75 -5.74 10.45
C ASN A 47 -11.01 -4.51 11.34
N ARG A 48 -10.32 -3.42 11.08
CA ARG A 48 -10.45 -2.17 11.83
C ARG A 48 -11.16 -1.14 10.97
N LYS A 49 -12.06 -0.40 11.58
CA LYS A 49 -12.72 0.72 10.91
C LYS A 49 -11.97 2.00 11.29
N ALA A 50 -11.56 2.76 10.30
CA ALA A 50 -11.00 4.07 10.55
C ALA A 50 -12.02 4.95 11.30
N SER A 51 -11.60 5.57 12.40
CA SER A 51 -12.45 6.45 13.19
C SER A 51 -12.80 7.72 12.39
N GLN A 52 -11.81 8.23 11.68
CA GLN A 52 -11.95 9.36 10.75
C GLN A 52 -10.79 9.37 9.74
N PRO A 53 -11.04 9.71 8.47
CA PRO A 53 -9.99 9.73 7.45
C PRO A 53 -9.19 11.06 7.44
N PHE A 54 -9.12 11.77 8.57
CA PHE A 54 -8.49 13.08 8.64
C PHE A 54 -7.51 13.14 9.80
N ILE A 55 -6.32 13.70 9.55
CA ILE A 55 -5.29 13.95 10.55
C ILE A 55 -5.12 15.46 10.67
N THR A 56 -5.43 15.97 11.86
CA THR A 56 -5.43 17.42 12.17
C THR A 56 -4.41 17.82 13.20
N ASP A 57 -3.80 16.84 13.90
CA ASP A 57 -2.70 17.10 14.82
C ASP A 57 -1.48 17.60 14.05
N GLY A 58 -1.05 18.83 14.35
CA GLY A 58 0.06 19.49 13.67
C GLY A 58 1.39 18.73 13.79
N ASN A 59 1.64 18.07 14.93
CA ASN A 59 2.88 17.29 15.13
C ASN A 59 2.87 16.03 14.28
N VAL A 60 1.73 15.35 14.22
CA VAL A 60 1.53 14.15 13.38
C VAL A 60 1.67 14.51 11.91
N VAL A 61 1.04 15.60 11.48
CA VAL A 61 1.14 16.10 10.10
C VAL A 61 2.58 16.47 9.76
N ALA A 62 3.28 17.17 10.65
CA ALA A 62 4.69 17.55 10.44
C ALA A 62 5.58 16.30 10.29
N ARG A 63 5.38 15.28 11.13
CA ARG A 63 6.12 14.01 11.04
C ARG A 63 5.93 13.33 9.68
N ILE A 64 4.69 13.23 9.20
CA ILE A 64 4.39 12.65 7.88
C ILE A 64 5.03 13.48 6.76
N LYS A 65 4.89 14.80 6.81
CA LYS A 65 5.49 15.70 5.82
C LYS A 65 7.01 15.57 5.76
N ASN A 66 7.67 15.52 6.90
CA ASN A 66 9.13 15.34 6.95
C ASN A 66 9.55 14.03 6.27
N CYS A 67 8.85 12.93 6.55
CA CYS A 67 9.12 11.66 5.84
C CYS A 67 8.92 11.76 4.33
N ILE A 68 7.87 12.47 3.88
CA ILE A 68 7.61 12.70 2.44
C ILE A 68 8.72 13.56 1.81
N GLU A 69 9.22 14.58 2.49
CA GLU A 69 10.34 15.40 1.98
C GLU A 69 11.63 14.57 1.86
N GLU A 70 11.93 13.73 2.84
CA GLU A 70 13.07 12.79 2.74
C GLU A 70 12.91 11.81 1.57
N LEU A 71 11.69 11.32 1.30
CA LEU A 71 11.42 10.43 0.16
C LEU A 71 11.60 11.09 -1.22
N LYS A 72 11.63 12.42 -1.29
CA LYS A 72 11.89 13.16 -2.54
C LYS A 72 13.38 13.24 -2.89
N ARG A 73 14.26 12.93 -1.96
CA ARG A 73 15.71 12.97 -2.19
C ARG A 73 16.11 11.86 -3.14
N SER A 74 17.01 12.17 -4.06
CA SER A 74 17.54 11.23 -5.06
C SER A 74 18.68 10.34 -4.53
N ASP A 75 19.20 10.64 -3.35
CA ASP A 75 20.39 10.00 -2.77
C ASP A 75 20.06 8.95 -1.69
N ILE A 76 18.79 8.68 -1.42
CA ILE A 76 18.40 7.67 -0.44
C ILE A 76 18.28 6.27 -1.06
N ASN A 77 18.78 5.27 -0.34
CA ASN A 77 18.68 3.87 -0.75
C ASN A 77 17.26 3.28 -0.50
N GLU A 78 16.97 2.15 -1.12
CA GLU A 78 15.66 1.48 -1.03
C GLU A 78 15.26 1.10 0.40
N ILE A 79 16.20 0.72 1.25
CA ILE A 79 15.94 0.37 2.66
C ILE A 79 15.45 1.61 3.41
N THR A 80 16.10 2.75 3.21
CA THR A 80 15.71 4.01 3.83
C THR A 80 14.34 4.48 3.32
N GLN A 81 14.08 4.35 2.01
CA GLN A 81 12.78 4.63 1.43
C GLN A 81 11.67 3.78 2.08
N ALA A 82 11.87 2.46 2.17
CA ALA A 82 10.94 1.56 2.84
C ALA A 82 10.73 1.96 4.31
N GLY A 83 11.79 2.34 5.01
CA GLY A 83 11.73 2.82 6.39
C GLY A 83 10.81 4.04 6.55
N TYR A 84 10.97 5.07 5.73
CA TYR A 84 10.10 6.25 5.75
C TYR A 84 8.64 5.93 5.43
N ILE A 85 8.39 5.04 4.46
CA ILE A 85 7.04 4.58 4.14
C ILE A 85 6.41 3.88 5.34
N HIS A 86 7.15 3.00 6.04
CA HIS A 86 6.63 2.32 7.23
C HIS A 86 6.38 3.30 8.39
N VAL A 87 7.20 4.33 8.55
CA VAL A 87 6.95 5.39 9.55
C VAL A 87 5.66 6.15 9.22
N ILE A 88 5.44 6.50 7.95
CA ILE A 88 4.20 7.15 7.50
C ILE A 88 2.99 6.25 7.80
N LEU A 89 3.04 4.98 7.38
CA LEU A 89 1.93 4.03 7.57
C LEU A 89 1.63 3.76 9.05
N GLY A 90 2.66 3.60 9.89
CA GLY A 90 2.51 3.45 11.33
C GLY A 90 1.88 4.71 11.97
N THR A 91 2.33 5.89 11.57
CA THR A 91 1.79 7.15 12.06
C THR A 91 0.31 7.34 11.67
N ILE A 92 -0.06 6.94 10.43
CA ILE A 92 -1.45 6.91 9.97
C ILE A 92 -2.26 5.92 10.81
N MET A 93 -1.73 4.71 11.04
CA MET A 93 -2.40 3.68 11.82
C MET A 93 -2.74 4.16 13.22
N ASP A 94 -1.78 4.74 13.92
CA ASP A 94 -1.97 5.28 15.27
C ASP A 94 -2.97 6.44 15.31
N SER A 95 -3.05 7.23 14.23
CA SER A 95 -3.89 8.42 14.19
C SER A 95 -5.34 8.13 13.84
N ILE A 96 -5.60 7.16 12.95
CA ILE A 96 -6.96 6.91 12.44
C ILE A 96 -7.58 5.60 12.91
N PHE A 97 -6.81 4.72 13.54
CA PHE A 97 -7.28 3.43 14.07
C PHE A 97 -7.04 3.27 15.59
N ALA A 98 -6.69 4.35 16.30
CA ALA A 98 -6.30 4.30 17.72
C ALA A 98 -7.34 3.58 18.60
N ASP A 99 -8.63 3.86 18.40
CA ASP A 99 -9.73 3.37 19.22
C ASP A 99 -10.27 1.99 18.80
N THR A 100 -9.64 1.34 17.80
CA THR A 100 -10.11 0.05 17.31
C THR A 100 -9.23 -1.09 17.78
N PRO A 101 -9.80 -2.20 18.32
CA PRO A 101 -9.02 -3.35 18.74
C PRO A 101 -8.19 -3.91 17.56
N ALA A 102 -6.98 -4.35 17.84
CA ALA A 102 -6.19 -5.07 16.87
C ALA A 102 -6.90 -6.36 16.46
N ALA A 103 -6.89 -6.69 15.18
CA ALA A 103 -7.41 -7.96 14.70
C ALA A 103 -6.61 -9.11 15.33
N SER A 104 -7.30 -10.17 15.79
CA SER A 104 -6.65 -11.39 16.26
C SER A 104 -5.78 -12.01 15.16
N HIS A 105 -4.63 -12.54 15.52
CA HIS A 105 -3.57 -13.06 14.63
C HIS A 105 -3.95 -14.26 13.74
N GLU A 106 -5.20 -14.68 13.70
CA GLU A 106 -5.59 -16.02 13.25
C GLU A 106 -5.67 -16.30 11.76
N THR A 107 -5.34 -15.36 10.87
CA THR A 107 -5.41 -15.64 9.41
C THR A 107 -4.34 -14.91 8.59
N MET A 108 -3.10 -15.01 9.00
CA MET A 108 -2.02 -14.47 8.16
C MET A 108 -1.59 -15.51 7.13
N ILE A 109 -1.79 -15.23 5.85
CA ILE A 109 -0.91 -15.80 4.83
C ILE A 109 0.49 -15.34 5.20
N PRO A 110 1.46 -16.27 5.37
CA PRO A 110 2.79 -15.89 5.82
C PRO A 110 3.40 -14.85 4.87
N SER A 111 4.10 -13.88 5.41
CA SER A 111 4.95 -12.92 4.68
C SER A 111 5.83 -13.63 3.63
N LYS A 112 6.18 -14.89 3.88
CA LYS A 112 6.88 -15.78 2.95
C LYS A 112 6.16 -15.99 1.61
N MET A 113 4.82 -16.01 1.59
CA MET A 113 4.07 -16.17 0.33
C MET A 113 4.15 -14.91 -0.53
N LEU A 114 4.02 -13.75 0.07
CA LEU A 114 4.11 -12.47 -0.63
C LEU A 114 5.54 -12.17 -1.09
N LEU A 115 6.53 -12.49 -0.25
CA LEU A 115 7.93 -12.44 -0.63
C LEU A 115 8.20 -13.36 -1.84
N TYR A 116 7.72 -14.60 -1.78
CA TYR A 116 7.85 -15.54 -2.89
C TYR A 116 7.23 -15.02 -4.20
N ILE A 117 6.06 -14.38 -4.14
CA ILE A 117 5.45 -13.76 -5.32
C ILE A 117 6.34 -12.64 -5.87
N ASN A 118 6.87 -11.78 -5.00
CA ASN A 118 7.76 -10.69 -5.39
C ASN A 118 9.09 -11.17 -5.98
N GLU A 119 9.61 -12.30 -5.55
CA GLU A 119 10.83 -12.90 -6.10
C GLU A 119 10.59 -13.66 -7.41
N ASN A 120 9.37 -14.19 -7.60
CA ASN A 120 9.06 -15.09 -8.71
C ASN A 120 8.00 -14.54 -9.68
N PHE A 121 7.69 -13.24 -9.65
CA PHE A 121 6.63 -12.65 -10.48
C PHE A 121 6.85 -12.79 -11.98
N LYS A 122 8.11 -13.02 -12.43
CA LYS A 122 8.47 -13.25 -13.84
C LYS A 122 8.13 -14.65 -14.32
N SER A 123 7.96 -15.61 -13.41
CA SER A 123 7.63 -16.99 -13.76
C SER A 123 6.12 -17.18 -13.95
N GLU A 124 5.73 -18.35 -14.46
CA GLU A 124 4.32 -18.75 -14.52
C GLU A 124 3.79 -19.07 -13.11
N LEU A 125 3.32 -18.04 -12.41
CA LEU A 125 2.65 -18.18 -11.13
C LEU A 125 1.14 -18.29 -11.33
N THR A 126 0.57 -19.37 -10.83
CA THR A 126 -0.88 -19.57 -10.76
C THR A 126 -1.33 -19.60 -9.29
N LEU A 127 -2.61 -19.34 -9.07
CA LEU A 127 -3.19 -19.45 -7.73
C LEU A 127 -3.08 -20.88 -7.18
N ASP A 128 -3.16 -21.88 -8.07
CA ASP A 128 -3.06 -23.30 -7.72
C ASP A 128 -1.62 -23.66 -7.31
N SER A 129 -0.63 -23.25 -8.10
CA SER A 129 0.79 -23.51 -7.79
C SER A 129 1.22 -22.83 -6.50
N LEU A 130 0.73 -21.60 -6.27
CA LEU A 130 1.00 -20.85 -5.06
C LEU A 130 0.37 -21.51 -3.83
N ALA A 131 -0.89 -21.89 -3.91
CA ALA A 131 -1.59 -22.58 -2.83
C ALA A 131 -0.93 -23.90 -2.46
N ALA A 132 -0.60 -24.73 -3.46
CA ALA A 132 0.09 -26.00 -3.27
C ALA A 132 1.47 -25.83 -2.61
N LYS A 133 2.28 -24.85 -3.07
CA LYS A 133 3.61 -24.57 -2.52
C LYS A 133 3.60 -24.27 -1.02
N PHE A 134 2.57 -23.57 -0.55
CA PHE A 134 2.47 -23.14 0.84
C PHE A 134 1.52 -24.02 1.68
N GLY A 135 1.00 -25.09 1.13
CA GLY A 135 0.13 -26.03 1.85
C GLY A 135 -1.26 -25.45 2.16
N TYR A 136 -1.73 -24.50 1.37
CA TYR A 136 -3.05 -23.90 1.54
C TYR A 136 -4.03 -24.40 0.47
N HIS A 137 -5.33 -24.36 0.79
CA HIS A 137 -6.36 -24.59 -0.19
C HIS A 137 -6.53 -23.34 -1.09
N LYS A 138 -6.69 -23.54 -2.40
CA LYS A 138 -6.87 -22.46 -3.40
C LYS A 138 -7.91 -21.42 -2.98
N SER A 139 -9.06 -21.87 -2.48
CA SER A 139 -10.13 -20.98 -2.03
C SER A 139 -9.74 -20.10 -0.85
N TYR A 140 -8.86 -20.59 0.03
CA TYR A 140 -8.33 -19.80 1.13
C TYR A 140 -7.43 -18.68 0.61
N VAL A 141 -6.48 -18.99 -0.26
CA VAL A 141 -5.58 -18.00 -0.87
C VAL A 141 -6.38 -16.96 -1.67
N SER A 142 -7.37 -17.40 -2.47
CA SER A 142 -8.23 -16.50 -3.23
C SER A 142 -8.99 -15.52 -2.33
N ARG A 143 -9.59 -16.01 -1.23
CA ARG A 143 -10.29 -15.15 -0.26
C ARG A 143 -9.35 -14.18 0.44
N TYR A 144 -8.14 -14.63 0.77
CA TYR A 144 -7.14 -13.77 1.39
C TYR A 144 -6.80 -12.57 0.49
N PHE A 145 -6.51 -12.78 -0.79
CA PHE A 145 -6.22 -11.68 -1.70
C PHE A 145 -7.39 -10.69 -1.79
N LYS A 146 -8.61 -11.19 -1.93
CA LYS A 146 -9.81 -10.35 -1.95
C LYS A 146 -10.03 -9.59 -0.64
N GLN A 147 -9.77 -10.21 0.50
CA GLN A 147 -9.98 -9.58 1.81
C GLN A 147 -8.89 -8.57 2.16
N CYS A 148 -7.62 -8.88 1.86
CA CYS A 148 -6.50 -8.03 2.22
C CYS A 148 -6.23 -6.93 1.20
N PHE A 149 -6.34 -7.25 -0.09
CA PHE A 149 -5.96 -6.34 -1.16
C PHE A 149 -7.17 -5.86 -1.98
N GLN A 150 -8.39 -6.36 -1.70
CA GLN A 150 -9.62 -6.09 -2.44
C GLN A 150 -9.56 -6.49 -3.92
N VAL A 151 -8.48 -7.13 -4.34
CA VAL A 151 -8.24 -7.62 -5.71
C VAL A 151 -8.00 -9.12 -5.71
N GLY A 152 -8.16 -9.76 -6.87
CA GLY A 152 -7.79 -11.17 -7.04
C GLY A 152 -6.27 -11.35 -7.16
N PHE A 153 -5.79 -12.60 -6.97
CA PHE A 153 -4.37 -12.94 -7.12
C PHE A 153 -3.81 -12.52 -8.49
N CYS A 154 -4.53 -12.78 -9.58
CA CYS A 154 -4.07 -12.43 -10.93
C CYS A 154 -3.90 -10.92 -11.10
N GLU A 155 -4.81 -10.14 -10.56
CA GLU A 155 -4.75 -8.67 -10.61
C GLU A 155 -3.60 -8.14 -9.76
N TYR A 156 -3.39 -8.70 -8.57
CA TYR A 156 -2.25 -8.41 -7.71
C TYR A 156 -0.91 -8.71 -8.42
N LEU A 157 -0.79 -9.89 -9.03
CA LEU A 157 0.41 -10.29 -9.79
C LEU A 157 0.64 -9.37 -11.00
N SER A 158 -0.43 -9.01 -11.72
CA SER A 158 -0.35 -8.09 -12.85
C SER A 158 0.12 -6.70 -12.43
N ALA A 159 -0.31 -6.21 -11.27
CA ALA A 159 0.16 -4.93 -10.74
C ALA A 159 1.66 -4.95 -10.41
N ILE A 160 2.18 -6.05 -9.85
CA ILE A 160 3.61 -6.23 -9.60
C ILE A 160 4.39 -6.25 -10.92
N ARG A 161 3.91 -7.01 -11.92
CA ARG A 161 4.55 -7.10 -13.24
C ARG A 161 4.59 -5.76 -13.94
N LEU A 162 3.46 -5.04 -13.98
CA LEU A 162 3.38 -3.72 -14.59
C LEU A 162 4.33 -2.72 -13.94
N LYS A 163 4.38 -2.70 -12.60
CA LYS A 163 5.33 -1.85 -11.88
C LYS A 163 6.77 -2.12 -12.30
N ASN A 164 7.18 -3.40 -12.31
CA ASN A 164 8.55 -3.75 -12.65
C ASN A 164 8.86 -3.45 -14.12
N ALA A 165 7.90 -3.61 -15.03
CA ALA A 165 8.05 -3.19 -16.41
C ALA A 165 8.26 -1.67 -16.53
N LEU A 166 7.48 -0.86 -15.79
CA LEU A 166 7.64 0.59 -15.78
C LEU A 166 9.01 1.03 -15.22
N ILE A 167 9.51 0.36 -14.18
CA ILE A 167 10.86 0.62 -13.65
C ILE A 167 11.91 0.32 -14.74
N LEU A 168 11.86 -0.84 -15.37
CA LEU A 168 12.79 -1.23 -16.43
C LEU A 168 12.77 -0.26 -17.62
N MET A 169 11.57 0.22 -18.00
CA MET A 169 11.45 1.22 -19.08
C MET A 169 12.08 2.56 -18.70
N ASN A 170 11.93 2.99 -17.46
CA ASN A 170 12.47 4.27 -17.00
C ASN A 170 13.98 4.22 -16.79
N GLU A 171 14.51 3.15 -16.19
CA GLU A 171 15.92 3.07 -15.80
C GLU A 171 16.83 2.66 -16.96
N GLN A 172 16.38 1.77 -17.83
CA GLN A 172 17.22 1.16 -18.87
C GLN A 172 16.83 1.54 -20.29
N LYS A 173 15.87 2.43 -20.49
CA LYS A 173 15.34 2.82 -21.83
C LYS A 173 14.97 1.62 -22.70
N HIS A 174 14.54 0.52 -22.09
CA HIS A 174 14.06 -0.65 -22.82
C HIS A 174 12.75 -0.37 -23.54
N SER A 175 12.57 -0.98 -24.72
CA SER A 175 11.31 -0.89 -25.44
C SER A 175 10.21 -1.72 -24.76
N ILE A 176 8.95 -1.39 -25.04
CA ILE A 176 7.79 -2.15 -24.56
C ILE A 176 7.90 -3.63 -24.90
N THR A 177 8.38 -3.96 -26.10
CA THR A 177 8.57 -5.34 -26.57
C THR A 177 9.61 -6.12 -25.77
N HIS A 178 10.55 -5.43 -25.12
CA HIS A 178 11.55 -6.09 -24.28
C HIS A 178 11.02 -6.37 -22.86
N CYS A 179 10.02 -5.63 -22.43
CA CYS A 179 9.42 -5.76 -21.08
C CYS A 179 8.21 -6.70 -21.05
N ALA A 180 7.71 -7.13 -22.19
CA ALA A 180 6.57 -8.05 -22.34
C ALA A 180 7.03 -9.51 -22.26
#